data_15521c4ba47f444d67b0d9c77aa76326
#
_entry.id   15521c4ba47f444d67b0d9c77aa76326
#
_cell.length_a   1.000
_cell.length_b   1.000
_cell.length_c   1.000
_cell.angle_alpha   90.00
_cell.angle_beta   90.00
_cell.angle_gamma   90.00
#
_symmetry.space_group_name_H-M   'P 1'
#
loop_
_entity.id
_entity.type
_entity.pdbx_description
1 polymer ?
#
loop_
_entity_poly.entity_id
_entity_poly.type
_entity_poly.pdbx_seq_one_letter_code
_entity_poly.pdbx_strand_id
1 'polypeptide(L)'
;MTRGGGGDTRNRPLRVAELIATRSGEADRGPAVFMNPGDAKERLLNDGELAWVYGPRRHELATVNLDDEVKLGDVVLRDVLGASPSEVVRVIKPDLDTRGHSVFA
;
A
#
# COMPACT_ATOMS: atom_id res chain seq x y z
N MET A 1 7.12 27.24 1.47
CA MET A 1 6.86 26.63 1.40
C MET A 1 6.17 25.96 1.02
N THR A 2 6.07 26.07 0.82
CA THR A 2 5.56 25.39 0.59
C THR A 2 4.82 24.85 0.25
N ARG A 3 4.51 24.82 0.00
CA ARG A 3 3.94 24.20 -0.28
C ARG A 3 3.50 23.29 -0.61
N GLY A 4 3.53 23.63 -0.72
CA GLY A 4 2.97 22.81 -1.63
C GLY A 4 2.79 21.49 -1.22
N GLY A 5 3.44 21.09 -0.57
CA GLY A 5 3.37 19.72 -0.22
C GLY A 5 2.03 19.20 0.18
N GLY A 6 1.12 20.06 0.52
CA GLY A 6 -0.17 19.59 0.97
C GLY A 6 -0.86 18.63 0.03
N GLY A 7 -0.60 18.77 -1.27
CA GLY A 7 -1.26 17.90 -2.22
C GLY A 7 -0.75 16.49 -2.23
N ASP A 8 0.35 16.25 -1.57
CA ASP A 8 0.99 14.95 -1.66
C ASP A 8 0.79 14.05 -0.46
N THR A 9 -0.12 14.39 0.45
CA THR A 9 -0.34 13.53 1.60
C THR A 9 -0.74 12.12 1.20
N ARG A 10 -1.49 11.97 0.12
CA ARG A 10 -1.93 10.65 -0.33
C ARG A 10 -0.78 9.78 -0.82
N ASN A 11 0.33 10.41 -1.21
CA ASN A 11 1.44 9.67 -1.76
C ASN A 11 2.64 9.62 -0.82
N ARG A 12 2.42 10.03 0.42
CA ARG A 12 3.51 10.04 1.37
C ARG A 12 4.07 8.63 1.55
N PRO A 13 5.40 8.47 1.51
CA PRO A 13 5.98 7.13 1.68
C PRO A 13 5.68 6.57 3.05
N LEU A 14 5.58 5.24 3.10
CA LEU A 14 5.37 4.50 4.33
C LEU A 14 6.54 3.54 4.49
N ARG A 15 7.00 3.35 5.72
CA ARG A 15 8.14 2.50 6.00
C ARG A 15 7.67 1.06 6.17
N VAL A 16 8.36 0.14 5.53
CA VAL A 16 8.07 -1.29 5.69
C VAL A 16 8.62 -1.73 7.05
N ALA A 17 7.72 -1.97 8.00
CA ALA A 17 8.12 -2.41 9.32
C ALA A 17 8.40 -3.89 9.37
N GLU A 18 7.67 -4.67 8.57
CA GLU A 18 7.77 -6.12 8.63
C GLU A 18 7.30 -6.73 7.32
N LEU A 19 7.89 -7.85 6.95
CA LEU A 19 7.44 -8.67 5.84
C LEU A 19 6.93 -9.99 6.37
N ILE A 20 5.80 -10.45 5.84
CA ILE A 20 5.21 -11.73 6.18
C ILE A 20 5.09 -12.52 4.89
N ALA A 21 5.43 -13.80 4.95
CA ALA A 21 5.29 -14.69 3.80
C ALA A 21 4.31 -15.80 4.14
N THR A 22 3.50 -16.17 3.15
CA THR A 22 2.64 -17.32 3.28
C THR A 22 3.52 -18.56 3.36
N ARG A 23 3.26 -19.38 4.37
CA ARG A 23 4.07 -20.58 4.57
C ARG A 23 3.56 -21.72 3.70
N SER A 24 4.47 -22.63 3.42
CA SER A 24 4.12 -23.87 2.74
C SER A 24 3.01 -24.57 3.52
N GLY A 25 1.95 -24.95 2.84
CA GLY A 25 0.83 -25.62 3.47
C GLY A 25 -0.29 -24.70 3.90
N GLU A 26 -0.05 -23.39 3.92
CA GLU A 26 -1.12 -22.45 4.20
C GLU A 26 -1.85 -22.08 2.90
N ALA A 27 -3.10 -21.67 3.05
CA ALA A 27 -3.86 -21.21 1.88
C ALA A 27 -3.23 -19.93 1.37
N ASP A 28 -3.12 -19.82 0.05
CA ASP A 28 -2.60 -18.62 -0.58
C ASP A 28 -3.67 -17.52 -0.51
N ARG A 29 -3.36 -16.45 0.20
CA ARG A 29 -4.27 -15.32 0.36
C ARG A 29 -3.90 -14.15 -0.51
N GLY A 30 -2.79 -14.26 -1.23
CA GLY A 30 -2.32 -13.21 -2.11
C GLY A 30 -1.64 -12.06 -1.38
N PRO A 31 -1.11 -11.11 -2.15
CA PRO A 31 -0.41 -9.96 -1.56
C PRO A 31 -1.34 -9.10 -0.73
N ALA A 32 -0.84 -8.59 0.39
CA ALA A 32 -1.61 -7.71 1.25
C ALA A 32 -0.72 -6.64 1.86
N VAL A 33 -1.33 -5.52 2.18
CA VAL A 33 -0.67 -4.44 2.90
C VAL A 33 -1.52 -4.13 4.13
N PHE A 34 -0.89 -4.22 5.30
CA PHE A 34 -1.55 -3.89 6.57
C PHE A 34 -1.10 -2.49 6.95
N MET A 35 -2.06 -1.64 7.25
CA MET A 35 -1.74 -0.24 7.51
C MET A 35 -2.69 0.35 8.54
N ASN A 36 -2.22 1.42 9.16
CA ASN A 36 -3.01 2.12 10.14
C ASN A 36 -4.23 2.76 9.47
N PRO A 37 -5.41 2.68 10.09
CA PRO A 37 -6.61 3.29 9.51
C PRO A 37 -6.46 4.77 9.17
N GLY A 38 -5.67 5.51 9.93
CA GLY A 38 -5.44 6.92 9.63
C GLY A 38 -4.69 7.11 8.31
N ASP A 39 -3.67 6.27 8.07
CA ASP A 39 -2.94 6.34 6.83
C ASP A 39 -3.81 5.94 5.65
N ALA A 40 -4.67 4.94 5.85
CA ALA A 40 -5.58 4.50 4.79
C ALA A 40 -6.58 5.60 4.45
N LYS A 41 -7.10 6.26 5.49
CA LYS A 41 -8.07 7.34 5.28
C LYS A 41 -7.48 8.46 4.45
N GLU A 42 -6.23 8.83 4.71
CA GLU A 42 -5.58 9.88 3.94
C GLU A 42 -5.48 9.52 2.46
N ARG A 43 -5.42 8.24 2.17
CA ARG A 43 -5.27 7.72 0.81
C ARG A 43 -6.60 7.28 0.20
N LEU A 44 -7.70 7.50 0.92
CA LEU A 44 -9.05 7.12 0.48
C LEU A 44 -9.18 5.62 0.26
N LEU A 45 -8.51 4.84 1.10
CA LEU A 45 -8.54 3.39 1.01
C LEU A 45 -9.38 2.82 2.14
N ASN A 46 -10.21 1.84 1.80
CA ASN A 46 -11.03 1.12 2.76
C ASN A 46 -10.51 -0.30 2.93
N ASP A 47 -10.88 -0.90 4.05
CA ASP A 47 -10.49 -2.27 4.33
C ASP A 47 -11.01 -3.18 3.23
N GLY A 48 -10.15 -4.05 2.74
CA GLY A 48 -10.52 -5.02 1.71
C GLY A 48 -10.35 -4.54 0.29
N GLU A 49 -10.08 -3.26 0.08
CA GLU A 49 -9.86 -2.75 -1.27
C GLU A 49 -8.47 -3.09 -1.75
N LEU A 50 -8.30 -3.04 -3.07
CA LEU A 50 -6.98 -3.20 -3.66
C LEU A 50 -6.28 -1.86 -3.74
N ALA A 51 -4.97 -1.90 -3.56
CA ALA A 51 -4.13 -0.72 -3.73
C ALA A 51 -2.84 -1.12 -4.43
N TRP A 52 -2.27 -0.16 -5.14
CA TRP A 52 -0.93 -0.35 -5.69
C TRP A 52 0.09 -0.11 -4.58
N VAL A 53 1.02 -1.04 -4.45
CA VAL A 53 2.17 -0.87 -3.56
C VAL A 53 3.39 -0.67 -4.44
N TYR A 54 3.93 0.55 -4.42
CA TYR A 54 5.11 0.90 -5.21
C TYR A 54 6.33 0.82 -4.32
N GLY A 55 7.14 -0.18 -4.55
CA GLY A 55 8.40 -0.33 -3.85
C GLY A 55 9.57 0.16 -4.68
N PRO A 56 10.78 0.04 -4.13
CA PRO A 56 11.96 0.52 -4.86
C PRO A 56 12.23 -0.24 -6.15
N ARG A 57 11.80 -1.48 -6.26
CA ARG A 57 12.15 -2.32 -7.39
C ARG A 57 10.99 -2.70 -8.28
N ARG A 58 9.77 -2.66 -7.74
CA ARG A 58 8.61 -3.05 -8.52
C ARG A 58 7.34 -2.59 -7.82
N HIS A 59 6.24 -2.70 -8.51
CA HIS A 59 4.94 -2.40 -7.91
C HIS A 59 4.00 -3.57 -8.16
N GLU A 60 3.03 -3.75 -7.26
CA GLU A 60 2.02 -4.77 -7.44
C GLU A 60 0.78 -4.43 -6.67
N LEU A 61 -0.33 -5.05 -7.04
CA LEU A 61 -1.59 -4.85 -6.34
C LEU A 61 -1.61 -5.71 -5.09
N ALA A 62 -2.14 -5.14 -4.01
CA ALA A 62 -2.26 -5.83 -2.74
C ALA A 62 -3.58 -5.45 -2.10
N THR A 63 -4.14 -6.37 -1.31
CA THR A 63 -5.35 -6.09 -0.57
C THR A 63 -5.01 -5.28 0.67
N VAL A 64 -5.74 -4.20 0.87
CA VAL A 64 -5.58 -3.36 2.04
C VAL A 64 -6.26 -4.00 3.24
N ASN A 65 -5.53 -4.10 4.34
CA ASN A 65 -6.07 -4.56 5.61
C ASN A 65 -5.80 -3.49 6.65
N LEU A 66 -6.85 -2.98 7.27
CA LEU A 66 -6.67 -1.97 8.30
C LEU A 66 -6.29 -2.65 9.61
N ASP A 67 -5.29 -2.09 10.27
CA ASP A 67 -4.76 -2.69 11.49
C ASP A 67 -4.31 -1.58 12.42
N ASP A 68 -5.04 -1.41 13.53
CA ASP A 68 -4.73 -0.37 14.50
C ASP A 68 -3.37 -0.54 15.14
N GLU A 69 -2.84 -1.76 15.13
CA GLU A 69 -1.54 -2.00 15.75
C GLU A 69 -0.37 -1.60 14.88
N VAL A 70 -0.62 -1.36 13.61
CA VAL A 70 0.41 -0.82 12.74
C VAL A 70 0.51 0.66 13.00
N LYS A 71 1.71 1.16 13.25
CA LYS A 71 1.90 2.56 13.57
C LYS A 71 1.67 3.43 12.35
N LEU A 72 1.23 4.66 12.61
CA LEU A 72 1.17 5.66 11.53
C LEU A 72 2.55 5.77 10.90
N GLY A 73 2.58 5.81 9.57
CA GLY A 73 3.82 5.90 8.83
C GLY A 73 4.45 4.56 8.49
N ASP A 74 3.94 3.47 9.05
CA ASP A 74 4.47 2.14 8.81
C ASP A 74 3.47 1.29 8.04
N VAL A 75 3.97 0.22 7.41
CA VAL A 75 3.12 -0.83 6.83
C VAL A 75 3.76 -2.17 7.11
N VAL A 76 2.94 -3.21 7.12
CA VAL A 76 3.38 -4.60 7.11
C VAL A 76 2.92 -5.18 5.78
N LEU A 77 3.82 -5.86 5.09
CA LEU A 77 3.51 -6.44 3.78
C LEU A 77 3.47 -7.96 3.86
N ARG A 78 2.48 -8.57 3.22
CA ARG A 78 2.41 -10.02 3.10
C ARG A 78 2.49 -10.39 1.63
N ASP A 79 3.48 -11.21 1.30
CA ASP A 79 3.67 -11.74 -0.05
C ASP A 79 3.79 -10.64 -1.11
N VAL A 80 4.34 -9.51 -0.73
CA VAL A 80 4.65 -8.41 -1.65
C VAL A 80 6.14 -8.42 -1.88
N LEU A 81 6.53 -8.50 -3.13
CA LEU A 81 7.93 -8.56 -3.51
C LEU A 81 8.45 -7.17 -3.83
N GLY A 82 9.77 -7.04 -3.84
CA GLY A 82 10.39 -5.81 -4.29
C GLY A 82 10.60 -4.76 -3.21
N ALA A 83 10.32 -5.09 -1.96
CA ALA A 83 10.58 -4.17 -0.84
C ALA A 83 11.12 -4.97 0.33
N SER A 84 11.94 -4.35 1.13
CA SER A 84 12.55 -4.97 2.31
C SER A 84 12.24 -4.15 3.54
N PRO A 85 12.37 -4.74 4.74
CA PRO A 85 12.16 -3.97 5.96
C PRO A 85 13.03 -2.72 5.99
N SER A 86 12.48 -1.66 6.50
CA SER A 86 13.07 -0.33 6.59
C SER A 86 13.12 0.45 5.29
N GLU A 87 12.81 -0.19 4.17
CA GLU A 87 12.62 0.55 2.92
C GLU A 87 11.26 1.21 2.93
N VAL A 88 11.04 2.13 2.00
CA VAL A 88 9.76 2.82 1.94
C VAL A 88 9.00 2.40 0.69
N VAL A 89 7.68 2.43 0.81
CA VAL A 89 6.78 2.15 -0.30
C VAL A 89 5.72 3.23 -0.34
N ARG A 90 5.06 3.35 -1.48
CA ARG A 90 3.87 4.18 -1.59
C ARG A 90 2.67 3.27 -1.82
N VAL A 91 1.59 3.57 -1.10
CA VAL A 91 0.36 2.79 -1.22
C VAL A 91 -0.67 3.71 -1.83
N ILE A 92 -1.11 3.38 -3.03
CA ILE A 92 -1.89 4.29 -3.85
C ILE A 92 -3.18 3.62 -4.30
N LYS A 93 -4.29 4.33 -4.10
CA LYS A 93 -5.57 3.85 -4.58
C LYS A 93 -5.56 3.82 -6.10
N PRO A 94 -6.01 2.71 -6.71
CA PRO A 94 -6.10 2.68 -8.17
C PRO A 94 -6.98 3.80 -8.67
N ASP A 95 -6.52 4.48 -9.70
CA ASP A 95 -7.23 5.62 -10.26
C ASP A 95 -8.16 5.12 -11.35
N LEU A 96 -9.43 5.09 -11.04
CA LEU A 96 -10.41 4.58 -11.99
C LEU A 96 -10.48 5.42 -13.25
N ASP A 97 -10.26 6.72 -13.11
CA ASP A 97 -10.30 7.57 -14.27
C ASP A 97 -9.17 7.26 -15.22
N THR A 98 -8.00 7.00 -14.70
CA THR A 98 -6.86 6.65 -15.52
C THR A 98 -7.13 5.39 -16.30
N ARG A 99 -7.78 4.43 -15.69
CA ARG A 99 -8.10 3.20 -16.39
C ARG A 99 -9.22 3.38 -17.37
N GLY A 100 -10.15 4.20 -17.00
CA GLY A 100 -11.34 4.37 -17.84
C GLY A 100 -11.04 4.89 -19.18
N HIS A 101 -9.90 5.43 -19.30
CA HIS A 101 -9.55 5.84 -20.59
C HIS A 101 -8.47 5.05 -21.09
N SER A 102 -8.56 4.57 -20.68
CA SER A 102 -8.03 3.95 -20.97
C SER A 102 -8.24 3.10 -21.49
N VAL A 103 -8.64 3.54 -21.49
CA VAL A 103 -8.93 2.99 -21.62
C VAL A 103 -9.16 2.62 -22.34
N PHE A 104 -9.14 2.75 -22.60
CA PHE A 104 -9.38 2.48 -22.95
C PHE A 104 -9.42 2.41 -23.46
N ALA A 105 -9.42 2.64 -23.33
CA ALA A 105 -9.52 2.62 -23.56
C ALA A 105 -9.62 2.31 -23.78
#